data_b2183a365fc417f8d168ff51ed4d7cb7
#
_entry.id   b2183a365fc417f8d168ff51ed4d7cb7
#
_cell.length_a   1.000
_cell.length_b   1.000
_cell.length_c   1.000
_cell.angle_alpha   90.00
_cell.angle_beta   90.00
_cell.angle_gamma   90.00
#
_symmetry.space_group_name_H-M   'P 1'
#
loop_
_entity.id
_entity.type
_entity.pdbx_description
1 polymer ?
#
loop_
_entity_poly.entity_id
_entity_poly.type
_entity_poly.pdbx_seq_one_letter_code
_entity_poly.pdbx_strand_id
1 'polypeptide(L)'
;MHRRFSPASIRLLMATATAGLLATGCASLCSGTSTPRLHSFNKQELSNEFWAEGACFADINRDGVTDVVSGPFWYEGPTFKARHEYAPADKVSKSKRNGVDVTFRGYKGGLGNENEYSANFFAHSADFNGDGWADILILGFPGENSWWFENPGKGVTAHWKRHVALDVTDNESPRWVDITGDGRPEIVCSSKGRYGYASPDPKNPTAPFTWHPLSPDKKYHRFTHGLGVGDVNGDGRMDLLEKDGWWEQPASLSGDPVWQHHPVAFGLGGAQMYAYDINGDGLNDVITSLAAHGYGLAWYEQSKVGSEIQFKEHIIMNKEVSENAYGVKFSQLHAIDLVDIDGDGLKDIVTGKRFWAHGPSGDAESGAAPVLYWFQLRRGADRSVDFVPHLIDDASGVGTELKVVDYNRDGLADILVGNKKGVFVFTHAARKVDRSAWEAAQPKKR
;
A
#
# COMPACT_ATOMS: atom_id res chain seq x y z
N MET A 1 -51.24 40.61 24.92
CA MET A 1 -51.50 41.26 23.60
C MET A 1 -50.99 40.36 22.48
N HIS A 2 -51.92 39.80 21.74
CA HIS A 2 -51.73 38.93 20.60
C HIS A 2 -51.13 39.66 19.41
N ARG A 3 -50.28 39.00 18.62
CA ARG A 3 -50.39 38.97 17.15
C ARG A 3 -49.71 37.72 16.57
N ARG A 4 -50.54 36.87 16.02
CA ARG A 4 -50.21 35.76 15.09
C ARG A 4 -49.98 36.35 13.71
N PHE A 5 -49.06 35.80 12.93
CA PHE A 5 -49.09 35.87 11.47
C PHE A 5 -48.96 34.46 10.87
N SER A 6 -49.84 34.19 9.91
CA SER A 6 -50.15 32.97 9.22
C SER A 6 -49.30 32.85 7.91
N PRO A 7 -49.15 31.66 7.32
CA PRO A 7 -48.24 31.43 6.18
C PRO A 7 -48.93 31.71 4.85
N ALA A 8 -48.16 32.26 3.90
CA ALA A 8 -48.59 32.46 2.50
C ALA A 8 -48.11 31.32 1.61
N SER A 9 -49.09 30.64 1.02
CA SER A 9 -48.95 29.64 -0.05
C SER A 9 -48.57 30.29 -1.38
N ILE A 10 -47.57 29.75 -2.07
CA ILE A 10 -47.29 30.09 -3.48
C ILE A 10 -47.57 28.85 -4.31
N ARG A 11 -48.49 29.02 -5.27
CA ARG A 11 -48.98 28.02 -6.22
C ARG A 11 -47.96 27.80 -7.34
N LEU A 12 -47.82 26.55 -7.70
CA LEU A 12 -47.13 26.01 -8.88
C LEU A 12 -47.94 26.36 -10.16
N LEU A 13 -47.28 26.96 -11.17
CA LEU A 13 -47.81 27.04 -12.53
C LEU A 13 -46.99 26.09 -13.43
N MET A 14 -47.71 25.07 -13.94
CA MET A 14 -47.24 24.26 -15.05
C MET A 14 -47.42 25.01 -16.36
N ALA A 15 -46.43 25.04 -17.21
CA ALA A 15 -46.56 25.35 -18.62
C ALA A 15 -45.87 24.27 -19.46
N THR A 16 -46.69 23.50 -20.14
CA THR A 16 -46.30 22.55 -21.20
C THR A 16 -46.01 23.31 -22.49
N ALA A 17 -44.85 23.06 -23.07
CA ALA A 17 -44.61 23.40 -24.48
C ALA A 17 -43.78 22.27 -25.12
N THR A 18 -44.41 21.51 -25.96
CA THR A 18 -43.85 20.58 -26.92
C THR A 18 -43.35 21.32 -28.12
N ALA A 19 -42.06 21.19 -28.48
CA ALA A 19 -41.57 21.44 -29.85
C ALA A 19 -40.36 20.54 -30.09
N GLY A 20 -40.55 19.57 -30.97
CA GLY A 20 -39.44 18.73 -31.44
C GLY A 20 -38.54 19.49 -32.41
N LEU A 21 -37.25 19.30 -32.24
CA LEU A 21 -36.27 19.52 -33.31
C LEU A 21 -35.29 18.34 -33.27
N LEU A 22 -35.35 17.53 -34.31
CA LEU A 22 -34.30 16.60 -34.68
C LEU A 22 -33.05 17.40 -35.06
N ALA A 23 -32.09 17.43 -34.17
CA ALA A 23 -30.71 17.87 -34.52
C ALA A 23 -29.85 16.63 -34.55
N THR A 24 -29.57 16.10 -35.73
CA THR A 24 -28.46 15.21 -36.02
C THR A 24 -27.15 15.95 -35.74
N GLY A 25 -26.71 15.95 -34.48
CA GLY A 25 -25.39 16.43 -34.11
C GLY A 25 -24.41 15.28 -34.27
N CYS A 26 -23.56 15.35 -35.32
CA CYS A 26 -22.30 14.63 -35.34
C CYS A 26 -21.54 14.97 -34.05
N ALA A 27 -21.50 14.05 -33.10
CA ALA A 27 -20.53 14.11 -32.03
C ALA A 27 -19.15 13.85 -32.67
N SER A 28 -18.46 14.93 -33.05
CA SER A 28 -17.03 14.90 -33.25
C SER A 28 -16.42 14.42 -31.94
N LEU A 29 -16.01 13.16 -31.89
CA LEU A 29 -15.04 12.66 -30.93
C LEU A 29 -13.77 13.50 -31.13
N CYS A 30 -13.66 14.61 -30.41
CA CYS A 30 -12.38 15.24 -30.16
C CYS A 30 -11.55 14.25 -29.33
N SER A 31 -10.89 13.32 -30.01
CA SER A 31 -9.70 12.66 -29.46
C SER A 31 -8.62 13.76 -29.35
N GLY A 32 -8.67 14.50 -28.28
CA GLY A 32 -7.56 15.35 -27.87
C GLY A 32 -6.40 14.40 -27.57
N THR A 33 -5.51 14.22 -28.55
CA THR A 33 -4.27 13.49 -28.33
C THR A 33 -3.45 14.32 -27.36
N SER A 34 -3.53 13.99 -26.07
CA SER A 34 -2.64 14.59 -25.08
C SER A 34 -1.20 14.34 -25.54
N THR A 35 -0.37 15.39 -25.47
CA THR A 35 1.04 15.25 -25.81
C THR A 35 1.67 14.18 -24.92
N PRO A 36 2.28 13.13 -25.49
CA PRO A 36 2.87 12.05 -24.69
C PRO A 36 3.90 12.57 -23.70
N ARG A 37 4.01 11.90 -22.56
CA ARG A 37 5.00 12.23 -21.53
C ARG A 37 5.95 11.04 -21.33
N LEU A 38 7.21 11.35 -21.05
CA LEU A 38 8.17 10.39 -20.49
C LEU A 38 8.32 10.67 -19.02
N HIS A 39 8.18 9.62 -18.24
CA HIS A 39 8.26 9.62 -16.79
C HIS A 39 9.66 9.19 -16.36
N SER A 40 10.19 9.81 -15.32
CA SER A 40 11.50 9.53 -14.72
C SER A 40 11.44 9.82 -13.24
N PHE A 41 12.37 9.26 -12.47
CA PHE A 41 12.41 9.39 -11.02
C PHE A 41 13.81 9.83 -10.57
N ASN A 42 13.86 10.91 -9.80
CA ASN A 42 15.09 11.43 -9.23
C ASN A 42 15.28 10.79 -7.85
N LYS A 43 16.28 9.90 -7.74
CA LYS A 43 16.59 9.19 -6.50
C LYS A 43 17.34 10.09 -5.53
N GLN A 44 16.87 10.15 -4.29
CA GLN A 44 17.59 10.69 -3.15
C GLN A 44 17.74 9.61 -2.08
N GLU A 45 18.97 9.29 -1.70
CA GLU A 45 19.29 8.43 -0.56
C GLU A 45 19.31 9.28 0.71
N LEU A 46 18.46 8.94 1.69
CA LEU A 46 18.40 9.61 2.98
C LEU A 46 19.32 8.92 4.00
N SER A 47 19.46 7.63 3.88
CA SER A 47 20.34 6.79 4.69
C SER A 47 20.71 5.53 3.91
N ASN A 48 21.95 5.06 4.09
CA ASN A 48 22.41 3.75 3.58
C ASN A 48 22.48 2.69 4.70
N GLU A 49 21.92 2.99 5.86
CA GLU A 49 21.82 2.08 7.00
C GLU A 49 20.45 1.38 7.01
N PHE A 50 20.43 0.13 7.46
CA PHE A 50 19.19 -0.61 7.65
C PHE A 50 18.52 -0.24 8.97
N TRP A 51 17.49 0.58 8.91
CA TRP A 51 16.69 0.98 10.06
C TRP A 51 15.28 0.38 10.04
N ALA A 52 14.70 0.21 8.86
CA ALA A 52 13.31 -0.20 8.70
C ALA A 52 13.10 -0.95 7.38
N GLU A 53 12.06 -1.79 7.34
CA GLU A 53 11.56 -2.43 6.12
C GLU A 53 10.44 -1.60 5.45
N GLY A 54 9.98 -0.54 6.11
CA GLY A 54 8.96 0.40 5.66
C GLY A 54 9.30 1.84 6.03
N ALA A 55 8.54 2.77 5.45
CA ALA A 55 8.67 4.20 5.71
C ALA A 55 7.35 4.92 5.38
N CYS A 56 7.12 6.12 5.92
CA CYS A 56 5.97 6.93 5.56
C CYS A 56 6.30 8.40 5.40
N PHE A 57 5.42 9.11 4.70
CA PHE A 57 5.40 10.56 4.62
C PHE A 57 4.44 11.15 5.66
N ALA A 58 4.83 12.25 6.31
CA ALA A 58 3.99 13.02 7.22
C ALA A 58 4.55 14.43 7.41
N ASP A 59 3.73 15.40 7.81
CA ASP A 59 4.18 16.71 8.27
C ASP A 59 4.36 16.63 9.81
N ILE A 60 5.55 16.22 10.23
CA ILE A 60 5.87 15.90 11.64
C ILE A 60 6.01 17.16 12.49
N ASN A 61 6.58 18.22 11.90
CA ASN A 61 6.89 19.48 12.62
C ASN A 61 5.83 20.56 12.43
N ARG A 62 4.73 20.27 11.69
CA ARG A 62 3.62 21.19 11.37
C ARG A 62 4.07 22.46 10.69
N ASP A 63 5.01 22.39 9.79
CA ASP A 63 5.46 23.53 8.98
C ASP A 63 4.79 23.60 7.59
N GLY A 64 3.95 22.60 7.26
CA GLY A 64 3.23 22.49 6.00
C GLY A 64 4.03 21.80 4.90
N VAL A 65 5.26 21.37 5.19
CA VAL A 65 6.12 20.62 4.30
C VAL A 65 6.13 19.16 4.74
N THR A 66 6.14 18.25 3.78
CA THR A 66 6.13 16.81 4.08
C THR A 66 7.53 16.34 4.49
N ASP A 67 7.60 15.62 5.61
CA ASP A 67 8.75 14.94 6.15
C ASP A 67 8.72 13.45 5.79
N VAL A 68 9.82 12.72 6.02
CA VAL A 68 9.92 11.27 5.90
C VAL A 68 10.17 10.65 7.26
N VAL A 69 9.45 9.57 7.58
CA VAL A 69 9.69 8.73 8.77
C VAL A 69 10.23 7.38 8.33
N SER A 70 11.35 6.94 8.89
CA SER A 70 11.89 5.60 8.69
C SER A 70 12.76 5.17 9.86
N GLY A 71 12.49 3.98 10.41
CA GLY A 71 13.16 3.49 11.62
C GLY A 71 12.92 4.43 12.80
N PRO A 72 13.95 4.71 13.62
CA PRO A 72 13.84 5.59 14.78
C PRO A 72 13.95 7.09 14.44
N PHE A 73 13.91 7.45 13.16
CA PHE A 73 14.14 8.82 12.69
C PHE A 73 13.00 9.37 11.88
N TRP A 74 12.89 10.70 11.89
CA TRP A 74 12.24 11.44 10.84
C TRP A 74 13.22 12.42 10.19
N TYR A 75 13.01 12.69 8.91
CA TYR A 75 13.88 13.51 8.07
C TYR A 75 13.07 14.70 7.59
N GLU A 76 13.56 15.90 7.94
CA GLU A 76 12.87 17.17 7.70
C GLU A 76 12.86 17.54 6.21
N GLY A 77 11.66 17.74 5.69
CA GLY A 77 11.43 18.21 4.33
C GLY A 77 11.83 19.67 4.09
N PRO A 78 11.89 20.12 2.87
CA PRO A 78 11.79 19.35 1.61
C PRO A 78 13.11 18.70 1.22
N THR A 79 14.21 18.94 1.97
CA THR A 79 15.57 18.50 1.60
C THR A 79 15.94 17.14 2.19
N PHE A 80 15.27 16.71 3.25
CA PHE A 80 15.50 15.49 4.01
C PHE A 80 16.94 15.37 4.56
N LYS A 81 17.65 16.49 4.71
CA LYS A 81 19.05 16.50 5.20
C LYS A 81 19.14 16.55 6.72
N ALA A 82 18.20 17.24 7.38
CA ALA A 82 18.12 17.25 8.82
C ALA A 82 17.41 15.97 9.29
N ARG A 83 18.05 15.23 10.18
CA ARG A 83 17.55 13.98 10.74
C ARG A 83 17.34 14.14 12.23
N HIS A 84 16.17 13.76 12.73
CA HIS A 84 15.76 13.86 14.11
C HIS A 84 15.42 12.47 14.66
N GLU A 85 15.91 12.15 15.84
CA GLU A 85 15.69 10.87 16.50
C GLU A 85 14.47 10.98 17.41
N TYR A 86 13.38 10.25 17.11
CA TYR A 86 12.18 10.24 17.94
C TYR A 86 12.11 9.00 18.84
N ALA A 87 12.83 7.95 18.52
CA ALA A 87 12.94 6.73 19.29
C ALA A 87 14.40 6.31 19.38
N PRO A 88 14.81 5.49 20.36
CA PRO A 88 16.22 5.08 20.52
C PRO A 88 16.77 4.41 19.26
N ALA A 89 17.82 4.99 18.68
CA ALA A 89 18.55 4.43 17.54
C ALA A 89 19.63 3.46 18.00
N ASP A 90 19.22 2.31 18.47
CA ASP A 90 20.15 1.29 18.96
C ASP A 90 20.92 0.67 17.80
N LYS A 91 22.24 0.88 17.76
CA LYS A 91 23.15 0.27 16.76
C LYS A 91 23.51 -1.18 17.08
N VAL A 92 23.03 -1.70 18.21
CA VAL A 92 23.24 -3.06 18.67
C VAL A 92 21.94 -3.64 19.17
N SER A 93 21.53 -4.76 18.61
CA SER A 93 20.33 -5.49 19.01
C SER A 93 20.69 -6.77 19.73
N LYS A 94 19.83 -7.17 20.68
CA LYS A 94 19.94 -8.46 21.40
C LYS A 94 18.74 -9.32 21.04
N SER A 95 18.98 -10.59 20.78
CA SER A 95 17.95 -11.57 20.47
C SER A 95 18.27 -12.92 21.09
N LYS A 96 17.32 -13.85 21.10
CA LYS A 96 17.58 -15.26 21.47
C LYS A 96 17.46 -16.12 20.23
N ARG A 97 18.53 -16.90 19.93
CA ARG A 97 18.49 -17.94 18.90
C ARG A 97 18.68 -19.30 19.57
N ASN A 98 17.73 -20.19 19.40
CA ASN A 98 17.73 -21.53 20.02
C ASN A 98 17.99 -21.50 21.55
N GLY A 99 17.42 -20.47 22.23
CA GLY A 99 17.59 -20.28 23.67
C GLY A 99 18.90 -19.56 24.10
N VAL A 100 19.79 -19.27 23.17
CA VAL A 100 21.06 -18.59 23.43
C VAL A 100 20.93 -17.10 23.13
N ASP A 101 21.39 -16.24 24.04
CA ASP A 101 21.46 -14.80 23.82
C ASP A 101 22.52 -14.49 22.76
N VAL A 102 22.12 -13.77 21.75
CA VAL A 102 22.99 -13.30 20.65
C VAL A 102 22.87 -11.78 20.50
N THR A 103 23.96 -11.18 20.11
CA THR A 103 24.07 -9.73 19.91
C THR A 103 24.41 -9.45 18.46
N PHE A 104 23.66 -8.57 17.82
CA PHE A 104 23.83 -8.17 16.44
C PHE A 104 24.20 -6.68 16.35
N ARG A 105 24.92 -6.30 15.32
CA ARG A 105 25.07 -4.90 14.94
C ARG A 105 23.81 -4.47 14.17
N GLY A 106 23.36 -3.26 14.44
CA GLY A 106 22.24 -2.66 13.76
C GLY A 106 20.96 -2.62 14.58
N TYR A 107 19.96 -1.91 14.04
CA TYR A 107 18.66 -1.70 14.66
C TYR A 107 17.82 -2.96 14.53
N LYS A 108 17.87 -3.80 15.58
CA LYS A 108 17.16 -5.09 15.73
C LYS A 108 17.22 -5.96 14.48
N GLY A 109 18.37 -6.06 13.84
CA GLY A 109 18.43 -6.89 12.69
C GLY A 109 19.61 -6.74 11.80
N GLY A 110 20.56 -6.07 12.16
CA GLY A 110 21.79 -6.07 11.42
C GLY A 110 21.79 -5.16 10.21
N LEU A 111 22.92 -4.60 9.99
CA LEU A 111 23.28 -3.85 8.80
C LEU A 111 23.81 -4.84 7.76
N GLY A 112 23.23 -4.83 6.58
CA GLY A 112 23.75 -5.58 5.44
C GLY A 112 23.72 -7.11 5.61
N ASN A 113 24.86 -7.71 5.81
CA ASN A 113 25.04 -9.18 5.77
C ASN A 113 24.64 -9.93 7.05
N GLU A 114 24.30 -9.25 8.12
CA GLU A 114 24.04 -9.91 9.40
C GLU A 114 22.62 -10.51 9.48
N ASN A 115 21.81 -10.27 8.46
CA ASN A 115 20.58 -11.00 8.15
C ASN A 115 19.59 -11.16 9.31
N GLU A 116 19.25 -10.04 9.91
CA GLU A 116 18.12 -9.97 10.85
C GLU A 116 17.03 -9.06 10.31
N TYR A 117 16.00 -8.86 11.10
CA TYR A 117 14.85 -8.04 10.73
C TYR A 117 14.79 -6.78 11.59
N SER A 118 14.26 -5.71 11.05
CA SER A 118 13.95 -4.52 11.82
C SER A 118 12.74 -4.77 12.75
N ALA A 119 12.67 -4.04 13.86
CA ALA A 119 11.45 -3.92 14.65
C ALA A 119 10.39 -3.01 13.96
N ASN A 120 10.72 -2.43 12.82
CA ASN A 120 9.89 -1.52 12.05
C ASN A 120 9.69 -2.11 10.65
N PHE A 121 8.58 -2.86 10.49
CA PHE A 121 8.19 -3.46 9.22
C PHE A 121 7.35 -2.48 8.39
N PHE A 122 6.45 -1.73 9.05
CA PHE A 122 5.57 -0.77 8.39
C PHE A 122 5.55 0.51 9.22
N ALA A 123 5.49 1.65 8.54
CA ALA A 123 5.37 2.96 9.17
C ALA A 123 4.17 3.72 8.61
N HIS A 124 3.39 4.29 9.50
CA HIS A 124 2.23 5.11 9.16
C HIS A 124 2.19 6.34 10.06
N SER A 125 1.36 7.31 9.73
CA SER A 125 1.16 8.49 10.55
C SER A 125 -0.31 8.87 10.62
N ALA A 126 -0.73 9.27 11.82
CA ALA A 126 -2.05 9.84 12.09
C ALA A 126 -1.96 10.68 13.37
N ASP A 127 -2.94 11.54 13.62
CA ASP A 127 -3.14 12.22 14.90
C ASP A 127 -4.01 11.32 15.78
N PHE A 128 -3.37 10.46 16.61
CA PHE A 128 -4.10 9.47 17.43
C PHE A 128 -4.76 10.10 18.66
N ASN A 129 -4.16 11.15 19.23
CA ASN A 129 -4.64 11.79 20.47
C ASN A 129 -5.51 13.04 20.22
N GLY A 130 -5.62 13.50 18.97
CA GLY A 130 -6.44 14.66 18.60
C GLY A 130 -5.83 16.02 18.96
N ASP A 131 -4.49 16.07 19.14
CA ASP A 131 -3.79 17.32 19.50
C ASP A 131 -3.33 18.12 18.28
N GLY A 132 -3.52 17.58 17.09
CA GLY A 132 -3.20 18.17 15.81
C GLY A 132 -1.74 17.97 15.37
N TRP A 133 -0.93 17.20 16.09
CA TRP A 133 0.40 16.78 15.66
C TRP A 133 0.34 15.39 15.04
N ALA A 134 1.14 15.17 14.03
CA ALA A 134 1.22 13.87 13.38
C ALA A 134 2.04 12.91 14.25
N ASP A 135 1.40 11.88 14.79
CA ASP A 135 2.03 10.78 15.50
C ASP A 135 2.54 9.70 14.54
N ILE A 136 3.38 8.80 15.02
CA ILE A 136 3.97 7.72 14.21
C ILE A 136 3.46 6.37 14.69
N LEU A 137 2.85 5.58 13.79
CA LEU A 137 2.47 4.20 14.02
C LEU A 137 3.49 3.27 13.37
N ILE A 138 4.03 2.34 14.15
CA ILE A 138 4.96 1.30 13.70
C ILE A 138 4.30 -0.06 13.89
N LEU A 139 4.12 -0.80 12.79
CA LEU A 139 3.79 -2.20 12.82
C LEU A 139 5.11 -2.98 12.84
N GLY A 140 5.29 -3.79 13.86
CA GLY A 140 6.57 -4.44 14.15
C GLY A 140 6.80 -5.73 13.39
N PHE A 141 7.81 -6.47 13.84
CA PHE A 141 8.09 -7.82 13.38
C PHE A 141 6.88 -8.73 13.69
N PRO A 142 6.46 -9.62 12.77
CA PRO A 142 5.30 -10.49 12.98
C PRO A 142 5.36 -11.27 14.29
N GLY A 143 4.29 -11.18 15.08
CA GLY A 143 4.17 -11.76 16.42
C GLY A 143 4.60 -10.84 17.55
N GLU A 144 5.01 -9.61 17.26
CA GLU A 144 5.35 -8.60 18.27
C GLU A 144 4.28 -7.49 18.33
N ASN A 145 4.44 -6.61 19.34
CA ASN A 145 3.57 -5.46 19.49
C ASN A 145 3.72 -4.46 18.32
N SER A 146 2.61 -3.86 17.94
CA SER A 146 2.61 -2.58 17.21
C SER A 146 2.54 -1.43 18.19
N TRP A 147 3.20 -0.33 17.86
CA TRP A 147 3.37 0.84 18.72
C TRP A 147 3.00 2.11 17.98
N TRP A 148 2.39 3.06 18.68
CA TRP A 148 2.38 4.41 18.20
C TRP A 148 3.17 5.33 19.14
N PHE A 149 3.81 6.34 18.56
CA PHE A 149 4.68 7.29 19.24
C PHE A 149 4.01 8.65 19.23
N GLU A 150 3.71 9.15 20.43
CA GLU A 150 3.05 10.43 20.64
C GLU A 150 4.01 11.58 20.32
N ASN A 151 3.66 12.37 19.32
CA ASN A 151 4.46 13.54 18.94
C ASN A 151 4.32 14.63 20.02
N PRO A 152 5.40 14.97 20.73
CA PRO A 152 5.32 15.92 21.84
C PRO A 152 5.21 17.38 21.39
N GLY A 153 5.16 17.63 20.10
CA GLY A 153 5.08 18.97 19.54
C GLY A 153 6.42 19.69 19.44
N LYS A 154 6.34 20.98 19.15
CA LYS A 154 7.49 21.81 18.79
C LYS A 154 8.52 21.96 19.93
N GLY A 155 9.79 21.78 19.57
CA GLY A 155 10.94 22.07 20.43
C GLY A 155 11.30 20.99 21.44
N VAL A 156 10.64 19.83 21.40
CA VAL A 156 10.98 18.67 22.23
C VAL A 156 12.01 17.82 21.51
N THR A 157 13.16 17.59 22.14
CA THR A 157 14.27 16.79 21.60
C THR A 157 14.42 15.43 22.29
N ALA A 158 13.60 15.14 23.30
CA ALA A 158 13.58 13.84 23.99
C ALA A 158 12.90 12.79 23.11
N HIS A 159 13.23 11.50 23.35
CA HIS A 159 12.49 10.42 22.73
C HIS A 159 10.99 10.51 23.07
N TRP A 160 10.17 10.19 22.07
CA TRP A 160 8.72 10.29 22.17
C TRP A 160 8.16 9.19 23.06
N LYS A 161 7.09 9.49 23.74
CA LYS A 161 6.34 8.52 24.51
C LYS A 161 5.67 7.52 23.56
N ARG A 162 5.86 6.24 23.81
CA ARG A 162 5.22 5.19 23.01
C ARG A 162 4.06 4.55 23.75
N HIS A 163 3.06 4.16 22.98
CA HIS A 163 1.86 3.46 23.44
C HIS A 163 1.71 2.15 22.64
N VAL A 164 1.18 1.12 23.27
CA VAL A 164 0.82 -0.11 22.54
C VAL A 164 -0.40 0.17 21.68
N ALA A 165 -0.26 -0.02 20.37
CA ALA A 165 -1.42 0.00 19.46
C ALA A 165 -2.10 -1.39 19.47
N LEU A 166 -1.35 -2.46 19.20
CA LEU A 166 -1.84 -3.84 19.23
C LEU A 166 -0.77 -4.75 19.84
N ASP A 167 -1.18 -5.69 20.71
CA ASP A 167 -0.25 -6.55 21.43
C ASP A 167 0.41 -7.63 20.56
N VAL A 168 -0.27 -8.11 19.52
CA VAL A 168 0.28 -9.04 18.53
C VAL A 168 -0.21 -8.67 17.15
N THR A 169 0.71 -8.25 16.29
CA THR A 169 0.45 -8.04 14.87
C THR A 169 1.17 -9.13 14.09
N ASP A 170 0.40 -10.00 13.47
CA ASP A 170 0.87 -11.07 12.60
C ASP A 170 0.64 -10.72 11.14
N ASN A 171 1.17 -11.53 10.20
CA ASN A 171 1.20 -11.33 8.76
C ASN A 171 2.31 -10.35 8.31
N GLU A 172 2.92 -10.62 7.14
CA GLU A 172 3.97 -9.76 6.59
C GLU A 172 3.45 -8.72 5.57
N SER A 173 2.11 -8.54 5.52
CA SER A 173 1.46 -7.55 4.68
C SER A 173 0.31 -6.83 5.39
N PRO A 174 0.39 -6.50 6.72
CA PRO A 174 -0.67 -5.80 7.41
C PRO A 174 -1.00 -4.48 6.74
N ARG A 175 -2.23 -3.99 6.92
CA ARG A 175 -2.71 -2.74 6.32
C ARG A 175 -3.07 -1.73 7.41
N TRP A 176 -2.85 -0.44 7.11
CA TRP A 176 -3.44 0.67 7.83
C TRP A 176 -4.44 1.35 6.90
N VAL A 177 -5.72 1.00 7.04
CA VAL A 177 -6.76 1.37 6.09
C VAL A 177 -8.14 1.34 6.79
N ASP A 178 -9.05 2.21 6.36
CA ASP A 178 -10.44 2.21 6.80
C ASP A 178 -11.16 1.00 6.19
N ILE A 179 -11.23 -0.11 6.94
CA ILE A 179 -11.96 -1.31 6.54
C ILE A 179 -13.43 -1.24 6.98
N THR A 180 -13.75 -0.43 7.99
CA THR A 180 -15.11 -0.34 8.53
C THR A 180 -15.99 0.64 7.77
N GLY A 181 -15.40 1.56 7.00
CA GLY A 181 -16.09 2.62 6.26
C GLY A 181 -16.51 3.80 7.14
N ASP A 182 -15.93 3.95 8.34
CA ASP A 182 -16.25 5.04 9.28
C ASP A 182 -15.40 6.30 9.08
N GLY A 183 -14.47 6.27 8.12
CA GLY A 183 -13.56 7.36 7.77
C GLY A 183 -12.29 7.38 8.61
N ARG A 184 -12.03 6.37 9.44
CA ARG A 184 -10.83 6.23 10.26
C ARG A 184 -10.15 4.90 9.94
N PRO A 185 -8.82 4.92 9.71
CA PRO A 185 -8.11 3.69 9.44
C PRO A 185 -7.97 2.79 10.68
N GLU A 186 -7.91 1.48 10.42
CA GLU A 186 -7.61 0.41 11.37
C GLU A 186 -6.33 -0.32 10.99
N ILE A 187 -5.71 -1.00 11.96
CA ILE A 187 -4.70 -2.02 11.70
C ILE A 187 -5.44 -3.28 11.26
N VAL A 188 -5.34 -3.64 9.98
CA VAL A 188 -5.90 -4.89 9.44
C VAL A 188 -4.76 -5.90 9.32
N CYS A 189 -4.89 -7.04 10.04
CA CYS A 189 -3.82 -8.05 10.09
C CYS A 189 -4.39 -9.42 10.48
N SER A 190 -3.53 -10.41 10.62
CA SER A 190 -3.84 -11.54 11.51
C SER A 190 -3.27 -11.28 12.90
N SER A 191 -3.89 -11.87 13.92
CA SER A 191 -3.45 -11.83 15.30
C SER A 191 -3.86 -13.12 15.99
N LYS A 192 -2.90 -13.80 16.61
CA LYS A 192 -3.15 -15.03 17.40
C LYS A 192 -4.01 -16.06 16.66
N GLY A 193 -3.72 -16.27 15.39
CA GLY A 193 -4.36 -17.27 14.55
C GLY A 193 -5.69 -16.86 13.90
N ARG A 194 -6.09 -15.60 13.97
CA ARG A 194 -7.32 -15.04 13.39
C ARG A 194 -7.02 -13.84 12.52
N TYR A 195 -7.72 -13.66 11.41
CA TYR A 195 -7.80 -12.37 10.72
C TYR A 195 -8.79 -11.45 11.46
N GLY A 196 -8.49 -10.15 11.39
CA GLY A 196 -9.29 -9.12 12.01
C GLY A 196 -8.73 -7.72 11.79
N TYR A 197 -9.29 -6.78 12.52
CA TYR A 197 -8.82 -5.40 12.52
C TYR A 197 -8.78 -4.85 13.94
N ALA A 198 -7.95 -3.84 14.18
CA ALA A 198 -7.84 -3.15 15.46
C ALA A 198 -8.12 -1.67 15.29
N SER A 199 -9.17 -1.18 15.97
CA SER A 199 -9.65 0.20 15.89
C SER A 199 -9.12 1.04 17.04
N PRO A 200 -8.55 2.24 16.79
CA PRO A 200 -8.20 3.20 17.84
C PRO A 200 -9.45 3.74 18.52
N ASP A 201 -9.40 3.96 19.83
CA ASP A 201 -10.47 4.64 20.58
C ASP A 201 -10.15 6.14 20.73
N PRO A 202 -10.80 7.05 20.00
CA PRO A 202 -10.52 8.49 20.09
C PRO A 202 -10.92 9.11 21.45
N LYS A 203 -11.70 8.38 22.27
CA LYS A 203 -12.04 8.82 23.64
C LYS A 203 -10.98 8.41 24.67
N ASN A 204 -10.17 7.40 24.34
CA ASN A 204 -9.09 6.92 25.17
C ASN A 204 -7.88 6.55 24.29
N PRO A 205 -7.26 7.53 23.63
CA PRO A 205 -6.29 7.29 22.56
C PRO A 205 -5.02 6.55 23.01
N THR A 206 -4.70 6.60 24.31
CA THR A 206 -3.51 5.92 24.86
C THR A 206 -3.77 4.45 25.25
N ALA A 207 -5.01 3.99 25.21
CA ALA A 207 -5.33 2.57 25.37
C ALA A 207 -4.91 1.78 24.12
N PRO A 208 -4.61 0.49 24.25
CA PRO A 208 -4.48 -0.38 23.10
C PRO A 208 -5.74 -0.35 22.21
N PHE A 209 -5.55 -0.45 20.91
CA PHE A 209 -6.65 -0.51 19.97
C PHE A 209 -7.53 -1.73 20.22
N THR A 210 -8.82 -1.58 20.03
CA THR A 210 -9.77 -2.67 20.23
C THR A 210 -9.68 -3.66 19.08
N TRP A 211 -9.37 -4.92 19.38
CA TRP A 211 -9.29 -6.00 18.41
C TRP A 211 -10.68 -6.56 18.06
N HIS A 212 -10.98 -6.67 16.79
CA HIS A 212 -12.23 -7.20 16.20
C HIS A 212 -11.89 -8.40 15.32
N PRO A 213 -12.03 -9.64 15.78
CA PRO A 213 -11.78 -10.82 14.96
C PRO A 213 -12.90 -10.98 13.94
N LEU A 214 -12.56 -11.09 12.66
CA LEU A 214 -13.51 -11.34 11.57
C LEU A 214 -13.52 -12.83 11.11
N SER A 215 -12.48 -13.59 11.44
CA SER A 215 -12.37 -15.01 11.11
C SER A 215 -12.42 -15.92 12.35
N PRO A 216 -12.81 -17.20 12.21
CA PRO A 216 -12.56 -18.19 13.26
C PRO A 216 -11.04 -18.38 13.46
N ASP A 217 -10.67 -19.00 14.59
CA ASP A 217 -9.28 -19.39 14.83
C ASP A 217 -8.91 -20.56 13.89
N LYS A 218 -8.22 -20.21 12.81
CA LYS A 218 -7.65 -21.16 11.85
C LYS A 218 -6.16 -21.44 12.10
N LYS A 219 -5.61 -20.90 13.20
CA LYS A 219 -4.20 -21.01 13.60
C LYS A 219 -3.26 -20.47 12.52
N TYR A 220 -3.65 -19.35 11.89
CA TYR A 220 -2.80 -18.66 10.92
C TYR A 220 -1.42 -18.42 11.53
N HIS A 221 -0.40 -18.82 10.80
CA HIS A 221 0.98 -18.62 11.24
C HIS A 221 1.34 -17.14 11.19
N ARG A 222 2.13 -16.67 12.15
CA ARG A 222 2.50 -15.24 12.24
C ARG A 222 3.21 -14.71 10.99
N PHE A 223 3.94 -15.54 10.26
CA PHE A 223 4.60 -15.20 8.99
C PHE A 223 3.74 -15.58 7.78
N THR A 224 2.43 -15.45 7.85
CA THR A 224 1.61 -15.50 6.65
C THR A 224 1.90 -14.28 5.77
N HIS A 225 1.72 -14.45 4.46
CA HIS A 225 1.94 -13.43 3.45
C HIS A 225 0.67 -13.25 2.62
N GLY A 226 0.52 -12.05 2.03
CA GLY A 226 -0.66 -11.70 1.24
C GLY A 226 -1.82 -11.28 2.14
N LEU A 227 -2.10 -9.99 2.13
CA LEU A 227 -3.27 -9.41 2.76
C LEU A 227 -3.66 -8.13 2.03
N GLY A 228 -4.96 -7.92 1.87
CA GLY A 228 -5.51 -6.73 1.26
C GLY A 228 -6.87 -6.36 1.79
N VAL A 229 -7.33 -5.17 1.41
CA VAL A 229 -8.66 -4.66 1.72
C VAL A 229 -9.23 -4.02 0.46
N GLY A 230 -10.44 -4.37 0.09
CA GLY A 230 -11.14 -3.81 -1.06
C GLY A 230 -12.54 -4.41 -1.24
N ASP A 231 -13.40 -3.70 -1.93
CA ASP A 231 -14.75 -4.17 -2.27
C ASP A 231 -14.66 -5.20 -3.42
N VAL A 232 -14.65 -6.48 -3.08
CA VAL A 232 -14.50 -7.57 -4.04
C VAL A 232 -15.78 -7.84 -4.81
N ASN A 233 -16.93 -7.81 -4.11
CA ASN A 233 -18.22 -8.21 -4.69
C ASN A 233 -19.00 -7.04 -5.33
N GLY A 234 -18.55 -5.80 -5.15
CA GLY A 234 -19.17 -4.59 -5.68
C GLY A 234 -20.37 -4.10 -4.86
N ASP A 235 -20.41 -4.40 -3.56
CA ASP A 235 -21.53 -4.03 -2.69
C ASP A 235 -21.29 -2.74 -1.88
N GLY A 236 -20.11 -2.12 -2.05
CA GLY A 236 -19.70 -0.87 -1.43
C GLY A 236 -19.09 -1.04 -0.04
N ARG A 237 -18.92 -2.26 0.46
CA ARG A 237 -18.21 -2.56 1.71
C ARG A 237 -16.82 -3.11 1.44
N MET A 238 -15.90 -2.89 2.38
CA MET A 238 -14.52 -3.33 2.23
C MET A 238 -14.34 -4.75 2.76
N ASP A 239 -14.04 -5.68 1.87
CA ASP A 239 -13.72 -7.07 2.17
C ASP A 239 -12.24 -7.21 2.55
N LEU A 240 -11.90 -8.30 3.25
CA LEU A 240 -10.51 -8.66 3.51
C LEU A 240 -10.08 -9.73 2.49
N LEU A 241 -8.97 -9.46 1.80
CA LEU A 241 -8.32 -10.38 0.87
C LEU A 241 -7.16 -11.11 1.57
N GLU A 242 -7.02 -12.41 1.31
CA GLU A 242 -5.89 -13.22 1.74
C GLU A 242 -5.55 -14.29 0.67
N LYS A 243 -4.41 -14.96 0.77
CA LYS A 243 -3.92 -15.91 -0.26
C LYS A 243 -4.86 -17.08 -0.58
N ASP A 244 -5.69 -17.49 0.38
CA ASP A 244 -6.61 -18.63 0.25
C ASP A 244 -8.05 -18.17 -0.03
N GLY A 245 -8.29 -16.86 -0.30
CA GLY A 245 -9.59 -16.32 -0.64
C GLY A 245 -9.86 -14.90 -0.13
N TRP A 246 -11.12 -14.63 0.11
CA TRP A 246 -11.54 -13.33 0.65
C TRP A 246 -12.67 -13.51 1.66
N TRP A 247 -12.77 -12.56 2.58
CA TRP A 247 -13.75 -12.51 3.65
C TRP A 247 -14.70 -11.37 3.39
N GLU A 248 -15.96 -11.70 3.09
CA GLU A 248 -17.02 -10.74 2.76
C GLU A 248 -17.45 -10.00 4.02
N GLN A 249 -17.42 -8.66 3.97
CA GLN A 249 -17.88 -7.82 5.07
C GLN A 249 -19.40 -7.89 5.19
N PRO A 250 -19.94 -8.26 6.37
CA PRO A 250 -21.38 -8.26 6.60
C PRO A 250 -21.95 -6.84 6.67
N ALA A 251 -23.25 -6.69 6.44
CA ALA A 251 -23.95 -5.40 6.50
C ALA A 251 -23.90 -4.72 7.89
N SER A 252 -23.57 -5.44 8.94
CA SER A 252 -23.37 -4.91 10.30
C SER A 252 -22.16 -5.54 10.96
N LEU A 253 -21.30 -4.72 11.52
CA LEU A 253 -20.13 -5.13 12.29
C LEU A 253 -20.41 -5.25 13.81
N SER A 254 -21.66 -4.98 14.23
CA SER A 254 -22.04 -5.01 15.64
C SER A 254 -21.88 -6.41 16.23
N GLY A 255 -21.15 -6.51 17.34
CA GLY A 255 -20.93 -7.77 18.06
C GLY A 255 -19.88 -8.68 17.44
N ASP A 256 -19.01 -8.15 16.60
CA ASP A 256 -17.88 -8.84 15.97
C ASP A 256 -18.30 -10.14 15.25
N PRO A 257 -19.16 -10.02 14.21
CA PRO A 257 -19.63 -11.20 13.49
C PRO A 257 -18.46 -11.87 12.76
N VAL A 258 -18.49 -13.18 12.65
CA VAL A 258 -17.58 -13.90 11.74
C VAL A 258 -18.03 -13.62 10.30
N TRP A 259 -17.08 -13.16 9.48
CA TRP A 259 -17.34 -12.84 8.06
C TRP A 259 -17.45 -14.12 7.24
N GLN A 260 -18.15 -14.05 6.11
CA GLN A 260 -18.26 -15.17 5.18
C GLN A 260 -16.96 -15.32 4.39
N HIS A 261 -16.38 -16.52 4.41
CA HIS A 261 -15.19 -16.84 3.62
C HIS A 261 -15.56 -17.40 2.25
N HIS A 262 -14.97 -16.83 1.21
CA HIS A 262 -15.06 -17.30 -0.17
C HIS A 262 -13.69 -17.84 -0.59
N PRO A 263 -13.51 -19.17 -0.70
CA PRO A 263 -12.21 -19.77 -0.97
C PRO A 263 -11.80 -19.56 -2.43
N VAL A 264 -10.60 -19.01 -2.63
CA VAL A 264 -9.94 -18.84 -3.94
C VAL A 264 -8.43 -18.94 -3.71
N ALA A 265 -7.70 -19.66 -4.55
CA ALA A 265 -6.25 -19.72 -4.47
C ALA A 265 -5.63 -18.53 -5.21
N PHE A 266 -5.14 -17.53 -4.47
CA PHE A 266 -4.44 -16.35 -5.00
C PHE A 266 -2.91 -16.48 -4.93
N GLY A 267 -2.38 -17.69 -5.00
CA GLY A 267 -0.95 -17.98 -4.92
C GLY A 267 -0.51 -18.52 -3.55
N LEU A 268 0.79 -18.51 -3.31
CA LEU A 268 1.38 -19.05 -2.08
C LEU A 268 1.44 -18.02 -0.93
N GLY A 269 1.04 -16.78 -1.21
CA GLY A 269 1.15 -15.64 -0.31
C GLY A 269 2.32 -14.72 -0.71
N GLY A 270 1.96 -13.54 -1.13
CA GLY A 270 2.86 -12.52 -1.65
C GLY A 270 2.86 -11.25 -0.80
N ALA A 271 2.79 -10.10 -1.46
CA ALA A 271 2.73 -8.78 -0.86
C ALA A 271 1.29 -8.36 -0.54
N GLN A 272 1.05 -7.05 -0.54
CA GLN A 272 -0.28 -6.46 -0.44
C GLN A 272 -1.17 -6.90 -1.60
N MET A 273 -2.46 -7.08 -1.33
CA MET A 273 -3.47 -7.45 -2.31
C MET A 273 -4.43 -6.28 -2.54
N TYR A 274 -4.95 -6.18 -3.76
CA TYR A 274 -5.84 -5.08 -4.15
C TYR A 274 -7.03 -5.61 -4.94
N ALA A 275 -8.21 -5.02 -4.71
CA ALA A 275 -9.39 -5.16 -5.56
C ALA A 275 -9.51 -3.92 -6.46
N TYR A 276 -9.55 -4.13 -7.79
CA TYR A 276 -9.63 -3.06 -8.78
C TYR A 276 -10.12 -3.59 -10.13
N ASP A 277 -11.01 -2.86 -10.80
CA ASP A 277 -11.47 -3.19 -12.15
C ASP A 277 -10.34 -2.95 -13.18
N ILE A 278 -9.58 -3.99 -13.49
CA ILE A 278 -8.40 -3.92 -14.36
C ILE A 278 -8.81 -3.86 -15.83
N ASN A 279 -9.77 -4.69 -16.25
CA ASN A 279 -10.15 -4.84 -17.65
C ASN A 279 -11.26 -3.86 -18.10
N GLY A 280 -11.90 -3.14 -17.17
CA GLY A 280 -12.97 -2.18 -17.44
C GLY A 280 -14.32 -2.82 -17.68
N ASP A 281 -14.60 -3.96 -17.05
CA ASP A 281 -15.88 -4.65 -17.18
C ASP A 281 -16.88 -4.32 -16.07
N GLY A 282 -16.43 -3.56 -15.07
CA GLY A 282 -17.23 -3.13 -13.93
C GLY A 282 -17.20 -4.13 -12.76
N LEU A 283 -16.35 -5.16 -12.82
CA LEU A 283 -16.10 -6.09 -11.72
C LEU A 283 -14.70 -5.82 -11.15
N ASN A 284 -14.54 -5.95 -9.83
CA ASN A 284 -13.24 -5.77 -9.23
C ASN A 284 -12.41 -7.05 -9.29
N ASP A 285 -11.33 -7.00 -10.05
CA ASP A 285 -10.31 -8.04 -10.14
C ASP A 285 -9.39 -8.00 -8.91
N VAL A 286 -8.56 -9.03 -8.73
CA VAL A 286 -7.60 -9.08 -7.63
C VAL A 286 -6.17 -9.00 -8.19
N ILE A 287 -5.33 -8.12 -7.62
CA ILE A 287 -3.90 -8.01 -7.93
C ILE A 287 -3.09 -8.48 -6.72
N THR A 288 -2.07 -9.29 -6.95
CA THR A 288 -1.11 -9.70 -5.91
C THR A 288 0.19 -10.24 -6.50
N SER A 289 1.26 -10.28 -5.70
CA SER A 289 2.39 -11.17 -5.99
C SER A 289 2.10 -12.58 -5.49
N LEU A 290 2.60 -13.58 -6.22
CA LEU A 290 2.23 -14.99 -5.96
C LEU A 290 3.01 -15.62 -4.82
N ALA A 291 4.26 -15.19 -4.61
CA ALA A 291 5.13 -15.75 -3.58
C ALA A 291 6.15 -14.69 -3.09
N ALA A 292 6.03 -14.28 -1.85
CA ALA A 292 6.88 -13.26 -1.24
C ALA A 292 8.38 -13.59 -1.29
N HIS A 293 8.77 -14.86 -1.17
CA HIS A 293 10.16 -15.35 -1.23
C HIS A 293 10.54 -15.99 -2.57
N GLY A 294 9.61 -16.02 -3.51
CA GLY A 294 9.76 -16.62 -4.83
C GLY A 294 9.57 -15.63 -5.96
N TYR A 295 8.77 -16.02 -6.92
CA TYR A 295 8.44 -15.26 -8.12
C TYR A 295 6.93 -15.10 -8.23
N GLY A 296 6.53 -14.22 -9.12
CA GLY A 296 5.19 -14.09 -9.62
C GLY A 296 4.54 -12.76 -9.22
N LEU A 297 3.99 -12.12 -10.25
CA LEU A 297 3.07 -11.00 -10.17
C LEU A 297 1.90 -11.34 -11.08
N ALA A 298 0.68 -11.28 -10.55
CA ALA A 298 -0.49 -11.70 -11.28
C ALA A 298 -1.70 -10.82 -10.96
N TRP A 299 -2.68 -10.85 -11.83
CA TRP A 299 -4.03 -10.41 -11.56
C TRP A 299 -5.01 -11.54 -11.84
N TYR A 300 -6.12 -11.53 -11.14
CA TYR A 300 -7.17 -12.53 -11.21
C TYR A 300 -8.43 -11.86 -11.71
N GLU A 301 -8.79 -12.15 -12.98
CA GLU A 301 -9.97 -11.63 -13.65
C GLU A 301 -11.23 -12.19 -13.00
N GLN A 302 -12.06 -11.29 -12.46
CA GLN A 302 -13.34 -11.66 -11.88
C GLN A 302 -14.38 -11.91 -12.97
N SER A 303 -15.20 -12.91 -12.78
CA SER A 303 -16.41 -13.16 -13.57
C SER A 303 -17.56 -13.61 -12.67
N LYS A 304 -18.79 -13.42 -13.12
CA LYS A 304 -19.98 -13.87 -12.39
C LYS A 304 -20.74 -14.91 -13.19
N VAL A 305 -21.00 -16.08 -12.57
CA VAL A 305 -21.89 -17.11 -13.11
C VAL A 305 -23.10 -17.22 -12.18
N GLY A 306 -24.19 -16.58 -12.59
CA GLY A 306 -25.30 -16.34 -11.68
C GLY A 306 -24.92 -15.42 -10.53
N SER A 307 -24.99 -15.90 -9.29
CA SER A 307 -24.53 -15.18 -8.09
C SER A 307 -23.10 -15.57 -7.65
N GLU A 308 -22.48 -16.55 -8.31
CA GLU A 308 -21.17 -17.05 -7.95
C GLU A 308 -20.07 -16.20 -8.60
N ILE A 309 -19.13 -15.74 -7.78
CA ILE A 309 -17.92 -15.03 -8.22
C ILE A 309 -16.83 -16.06 -8.48
N GLN A 310 -16.23 -15.98 -9.67
CA GLN A 310 -15.13 -16.83 -10.10
C GLN A 310 -13.94 -15.97 -10.53
N PHE A 311 -12.72 -16.51 -10.39
CA PHE A 311 -11.49 -15.82 -10.75
C PHE A 311 -10.67 -16.66 -11.72
N LYS A 312 -10.07 -15.99 -12.70
CA LYS A 312 -9.13 -16.56 -13.67
C LYS A 312 -7.78 -15.86 -13.55
N GLU A 313 -6.74 -16.63 -13.30
CA GLU A 313 -5.38 -16.12 -13.18
C GLU A 313 -4.80 -15.64 -14.51
N HIS A 314 -4.15 -14.46 -14.47
CA HIS A 314 -3.36 -13.89 -15.55
C HIS A 314 -1.98 -13.49 -15.01
N ILE A 315 -0.94 -14.14 -15.52
CA ILE A 315 0.43 -13.87 -15.12
C ILE A 315 0.93 -12.58 -15.79
N ILE A 316 1.45 -11.65 -15.00
CA ILE A 316 2.13 -10.44 -15.46
C ILE A 316 3.63 -10.70 -15.60
N MET A 317 4.23 -11.35 -14.60
CA MET A 317 5.64 -11.72 -14.54
C MET A 317 5.83 -12.94 -13.65
N ASN A 318 6.66 -13.89 -14.07
CA ASN A 318 6.96 -15.06 -13.24
C ASN A 318 8.39 -15.59 -13.50
N LYS A 319 8.68 -16.79 -13.00
CA LYS A 319 9.99 -17.44 -13.06
C LYS A 319 10.43 -17.81 -14.47
N GLU A 320 9.53 -18.38 -15.25
CA GLU A 320 9.88 -18.91 -16.59
C GLU A 320 9.91 -17.80 -17.65
N VAL A 321 10.80 -17.92 -18.61
CA VAL A 321 10.98 -16.89 -19.68
C VAL A 321 9.69 -16.69 -20.48
N SER A 322 8.95 -17.77 -20.72
CA SER A 322 7.67 -17.75 -21.46
C SER A 322 6.55 -17.00 -20.75
N GLU A 323 6.69 -16.75 -19.46
CA GLU A 323 5.72 -16.02 -18.63
C GLU A 323 6.01 -14.52 -18.56
N ASN A 324 7.05 -14.04 -19.26
CA ASN A 324 7.56 -12.67 -19.15
C ASN A 324 7.55 -11.98 -20.51
N ALA A 325 6.41 -11.43 -20.90
CA ALA A 325 6.19 -10.81 -22.20
C ALA A 325 7.24 -9.74 -22.58
N TYR A 326 7.78 -9.03 -21.59
CA TYR A 326 8.82 -7.99 -21.76
C TYR A 326 10.21 -8.47 -21.37
N GLY A 327 10.34 -9.72 -20.90
CA GLY A 327 11.61 -10.29 -20.44
C GLY A 327 12.11 -9.72 -19.12
N VAL A 328 11.27 -9.02 -18.37
CA VAL A 328 11.55 -8.59 -17.01
C VAL A 328 11.23 -9.73 -16.05
N LYS A 329 12.18 -10.04 -15.16
CA LYS A 329 12.04 -11.08 -14.15
C LYS A 329 12.81 -10.67 -12.88
N PHE A 330 12.16 -10.73 -11.75
CA PHE A 330 12.79 -10.63 -10.44
C PHE A 330 11.98 -11.40 -9.39
N SER A 331 12.60 -11.70 -8.28
CA SER A 331 12.03 -12.47 -7.17
C SER A 331 11.78 -11.59 -5.96
N GLN A 332 11.17 -12.17 -4.93
CA GLN A 332 10.99 -11.56 -3.60
C GLN A 332 10.15 -10.27 -3.63
N LEU A 333 8.97 -10.33 -4.26
CA LEU A 333 8.01 -9.23 -4.32
C LEU A 333 7.24 -9.14 -3.00
N HIS A 334 7.82 -8.44 -2.00
CA HIS A 334 7.22 -8.27 -0.66
C HIS A 334 6.39 -7.01 -0.50
N ALA A 335 6.45 -6.08 -1.44
CA ALA A 335 5.71 -4.84 -1.40
C ALA A 335 5.10 -4.51 -2.75
N ILE A 336 3.83 -4.13 -2.75
CA ILE A 336 3.08 -3.63 -3.91
C ILE A 336 2.31 -2.39 -3.47
N ASP A 337 2.25 -1.37 -4.34
CA ASP A 337 1.27 -0.29 -4.27
C ASP A 337 0.57 -0.13 -5.62
N LEU A 338 -0.66 0.39 -5.60
CA LEU A 338 -1.54 0.49 -6.76
C LEU A 338 -2.00 1.94 -6.93
N VAL A 339 -1.34 2.68 -7.82
CA VAL A 339 -1.50 4.13 -8.01
C VAL A 339 -1.42 4.47 -9.49
N ASP A 340 -2.18 5.46 -9.94
CA ASP A 340 -2.06 6.06 -11.27
C ASP A 340 -0.78 6.89 -11.34
N ILE A 341 0.26 6.34 -11.96
CA ILE A 341 1.59 6.96 -12.07
C ILE A 341 1.64 7.98 -13.22
N ASP A 342 1.05 7.66 -14.36
CA ASP A 342 1.18 8.50 -15.56
C ASP A 342 0.03 9.50 -15.76
N GLY A 343 -0.99 9.44 -14.91
CA GLY A 343 -2.13 10.35 -14.90
C GLY A 343 -3.15 10.04 -15.99
N ASP A 344 -3.23 8.79 -16.44
CA ASP A 344 -4.18 8.36 -17.48
C ASP A 344 -5.55 7.91 -16.93
N GLY A 345 -5.68 7.85 -15.60
CA GLY A 345 -6.88 7.45 -14.87
C GLY A 345 -6.95 5.96 -14.57
N LEU A 346 -5.97 5.15 -14.99
CA LEU A 346 -5.82 3.75 -14.63
C LEU A 346 -4.78 3.59 -13.54
N LYS A 347 -4.98 2.64 -12.66
CA LYS A 347 -3.99 2.38 -11.60
C LYS A 347 -2.93 1.41 -12.08
N ASP A 348 -1.69 1.82 -11.90
CA ASP A 348 -0.49 1.05 -12.19
C ASP A 348 0.00 0.30 -10.97
N ILE A 349 0.81 -0.73 -11.17
CA ILE A 349 1.44 -1.48 -10.09
C ILE A 349 2.85 -0.93 -9.87
N VAL A 350 3.18 -0.54 -8.64
CA VAL A 350 4.55 -0.24 -8.22
C VAL A 350 5.03 -1.35 -7.31
N THR A 351 6.16 -1.98 -7.65
CA THR A 351 6.75 -3.10 -6.89
C THR A 351 8.22 -3.25 -7.19
N GLY A 352 8.89 -4.13 -6.46
CA GLY A 352 10.30 -4.40 -6.68
C GLY A 352 10.77 -5.65 -5.96
N LYS A 353 12.09 -5.89 -6.06
CA LYS A 353 12.75 -6.98 -5.36
C LYS A 353 13.15 -6.55 -3.96
N ARG A 354 12.71 -7.28 -2.92
CA ARG A 354 13.28 -7.13 -1.58
C ARG A 354 14.74 -7.58 -1.56
N PHE A 355 15.62 -6.75 -1.03
CA PHE A 355 17.02 -7.10 -0.84
C PHE A 355 17.17 -7.83 0.49
N TRP A 356 17.28 -8.95 0.41
CA TRP A 356 16.90 -10.33 0.71
C TRP A 356 16.10 -10.44 2.03
N ALA A 357 15.12 -11.35 2.09
CA ALA A 357 14.39 -11.62 3.33
C ALA A 357 15.21 -12.54 4.27
N HIS A 358 15.78 -13.64 3.75
CA HIS A 358 16.45 -14.66 4.54
C HIS A 358 17.97 -14.74 4.26
N GLY A 359 18.62 -13.60 4.05
CA GLY A 359 20.07 -13.54 3.84
C GLY A 359 20.52 -13.82 2.43
N PRO A 360 21.85 -13.88 2.24
CA PRO A 360 22.47 -13.88 0.90
C PRO A 360 22.23 -15.18 0.11
N SER A 361 21.67 -16.21 0.72
CA SER A 361 21.42 -17.51 0.04
C SER A 361 20.10 -18.18 0.49
N GLY A 362 19.27 -17.49 1.24
CA GLY A 362 18.04 -18.06 1.80
C GLY A 362 16.83 -18.04 0.88
N ASP A 363 16.81 -17.15 -0.13
CA ASP A 363 15.69 -16.95 -1.03
C ASP A 363 16.10 -17.07 -2.50
N ALA A 364 15.09 -17.12 -3.39
CA ALA A 364 15.33 -17.15 -4.82
C ALA A 364 16.11 -15.91 -5.28
N GLU A 365 17.20 -16.11 -6.04
CA GLU A 365 18.03 -15.03 -6.61
C GLU A 365 18.36 -13.92 -5.61
N SER A 366 18.68 -14.29 -4.36
CA SER A 366 18.94 -13.32 -3.28
C SER A 366 20.00 -12.28 -3.64
N GLY A 367 21.05 -12.67 -4.36
CA GLY A 367 22.14 -11.79 -4.82
C GLY A 367 21.84 -10.98 -6.09
N ALA A 368 20.65 -11.12 -6.70
CA ALA A 368 20.29 -10.32 -7.88
C ALA A 368 20.03 -8.86 -7.51
N ALA A 369 20.11 -7.97 -8.50
CA ALA A 369 19.91 -6.54 -8.33
C ALA A 369 18.57 -6.22 -7.63
N PRO A 370 18.58 -5.38 -6.58
CA PRO A 370 17.37 -4.96 -5.90
C PRO A 370 16.66 -3.88 -6.73
N VAL A 371 15.83 -4.34 -7.65
CA VAL A 371 15.13 -3.49 -8.62
C VAL A 371 13.85 -2.89 -8.03
N LEU A 372 13.47 -1.73 -8.56
CA LEU A 372 12.18 -1.07 -8.38
C LEU A 372 11.60 -0.78 -9.76
N TYR A 373 10.37 -1.20 -9.97
CA TYR A 373 9.62 -1.03 -11.21
C TYR A 373 8.25 -0.42 -10.97
N TRP A 374 7.71 0.24 -11.99
CA TRP A 374 6.29 0.39 -12.14
C TRP A 374 5.82 -0.33 -13.41
N PHE A 375 4.65 -0.97 -13.34
CA PHE A 375 4.01 -1.69 -14.43
C PHE A 375 2.80 -0.89 -14.85
N GLN A 376 2.92 -0.17 -15.96
CA GLN A 376 1.86 0.64 -16.52
C GLN A 376 0.71 -0.24 -16.99
N LEU A 377 -0.49 -0.02 -16.47
CA LEU A 377 -1.69 -0.66 -16.96
C LEU A 377 -2.12 -0.02 -18.29
N ARG A 378 -2.23 -0.82 -19.32
CA ARG A 378 -2.82 -0.43 -20.60
C ARG A 378 -4.03 -1.27 -20.88
N ARG A 379 -5.13 -0.60 -21.16
CA ARG A 379 -6.41 -1.24 -21.44
C ARG A 379 -6.81 -0.99 -22.88
N GLY A 380 -7.03 -2.06 -23.66
CA GLY A 380 -7.57 -1.97 -25.01
C GLY A 380 -9.08 -1.72 -25.04
N ALA A 381 -9.59 -1.19 -26.15
CA ALA A 381 -11.03 -1.00 -26.35
C ALA A 381 -11.81 -2.34 -26.36
N ASP A 382 -11.14 -3.44 -26.62
CA ASP A 382 -11.64 -4.82 -26.54
C ASP A 382 -11.48 -5.44 -25.16
N ARG A 383 -11.16 -4.63 -24.13
CA ARG A 383 -10.84 -5.02 -22.75
C ARG A 383 -9.57 -5.86 -22.60
N SER A 384 -8.73 -5.92 -23.62
CA SER A 384 -7.41 -6.51 -23.46
C SER A 384 -6.58 -5.72 -22.46
N VAL A 385 -5.80 -6.43 -21.66
CA VAL A 385 -4.96 -5.88 -20.59
C VAL A 385 -3.51 -6.13 -20.89
N ASP A 386 -2.68 -5.11 -20.71
CA ASP A 386 -1.24 -5.21 -20.81
C ASP A 386 -0.59 -4.42 -19.67
N PHE A 387 0.37 -5.03 -18.97
CA PHE A 387 1.17 -4.38 -17.94
C PHE A 387 2.59 -4.16 -18.47
N VAL A 388 2.92 -2.91 -18.78
CA VAL A 388 4.20 -2.53 -19.39
C VAL A 388 5.20 -2.16 -18.30
N PRO A 389 6.29 -2.92 -18.10
CA PRO A 389 7.26 -2.68 -17.04
C PRO A 389 8.21 -1.52 -17.36
N HIS A 390 8.32 -0.55 -16.48
CA HIS A 390 9.27 0.54 -16.54
C HIS A 390 10.21 0.47 -15.33
N LEU A 391 11.52 0.36 -15.60
CA LEU A 391 12.53 0.37 -14.55
C LEU A 391 12.63 1.77 -13.93
N ILE A 392 12.54 1.85 -12.61
CA ILE A 392 12.76 3.08 -11.84
C ILE A 392 14.20 3.12 -11.32
N ASP A 393 14.64 2.03 -10.69
CA ASP A 393 15.98 1.91 -10.10
C ASP A 393 16.41 0.42 -10.02
N ASP A 394 17.71 0.16 -10.03
CA ASP A 394 18.26 -1.20 -9.97
C ASP A 394 19.16 -1.46 -8.74
N ALA A 395 19.15 -0.53 -7.78
CA ALA A 395 20.03 -0.58 -6.61
C ALA A 395 19.33 -0.29 -5.27
N SER A 396 18.03 0.03 -5.27
CA SER A 396 17.26 0.30 -4.04
C SER A 396 16.41 -0.89 -3.61
N GLY A 397 15.64 -1.47 -4.53
CA GLY A 397 14.65 -2.50 -4.22
C GLY A 397 13.48 -1.98 -3.38
N VAL A 398 12.81 -2.90 -2.70
CA VAL A 398 11.72 -2.62 -1.75
C VAL A 398 11.97 -3.31 -0.41
N GLY A 399 11.23 -2.91 0.64
CA GLY A 399 11.13 -3.64 1.90
C GLY A 399 9.88 -4.52 1.95
N THR A 400 9.19 -4.55 3.09
CA THR A 400 7.85 -5.13 3.23
C THR A 400 6.76 -4.12 2.88
N GLU A 401 7.13 -2.85 2.79
CA GLU A 401 6.25 -1.73 2.42
C GLU A 401 6.95 -0.82 1.42
N LEU A 402 6.18 -0.20 0.55
CA LEU A 402 6.54 1.00 -0.20
C LEU A 402 5.37 1.98 -0.14
N LYS A 403 5.62 3.27 -0.35
CA LYS A 403 4.57 4.31 -0.41
C LYS A 403 4.67 5.05 -1.72
N VAL A 404 3.53 5.22 -2.37
CA VAL A 404 3.41 5.98 -3.61
C VAL A 404 2.40 7.10 -3.38
N VAL A 405 2.90 8.33 -3.21
CA VAL A 405 2.08 9.51 -2.94
C VAL A 405 2.73 10.76 -3.54
N ASP A 406 1.95 11.73 -3.94
CA ASP A 406 2.41 13.07 -4.30
C ASP A 406 2.77 13.85 -3.02
N TYR A 407 4.02 13.67 -2.51
CA TYR A 407 4.44 14.28 -1.24
C TYR A 407 4.72 15.78 -1.39
N ASN A 408 5.10 16.23 -2.59
CA ASN A 408 5.51 17.60 -2.86
C ASN A 408 4.38 18.45 -3.47
N ARG A 409 3.22 17.86 -3.75
CA ARG A 409 2.00 18.48 -4.30
C ARG A 409 2.18 19.05 -5.69
N ASP A 410 2.99 18.40 -6.53
CA ASP A 410 3.21 18.81 -7.93
C ASP A 410 2.28 18.07 -8.92
N GLY A 411 1.44 17.18 -8.43
CA GLY A 411 0.48 16.38 -9.20
C GLY A 411 1.07 15.10 -9.79
N LEU A 412 2.27 14.71 -9.37
CA LEU A 412 2.93 13.46 -9.75
C LEU A 412 3.17 12.60 -8.52
N ALA A 413 2.90 11.31 -8.63
CA ALA A 413 3.08 10.41 -7.50
C ALA A 413 4.55 10.03 -7.33
N ASP A 414 5.12 10.35 -6.17
CA ASP A 414 6.49 10.04 -5.76
C ASP A 414 6.55 8.71 -5.01
N ILE A 415 7.75 8.13 -4.87
CA ILE A 415 7.92 6.83 -4.22
C ILE A 415 8.88 6.93 -3.04
N LEU A 416 8.52 6.28 -1.93
CA LEU A 416 9.35 6.13 -0.74
C LEU A 416 9.53 4.65 -0.44
N VAL A 417 10.78 4.25 -0.23
CA VAL A 417 11.14 2.88 0.18
C VAL A 417 12.10 2.91 1.35
N GLY A 418 11.91 1.98 2.31
CA GLY A 418 12.85 1.65 3.37
C GLY A 418 13.16 0.16 3.33
N ASN A 419 14.44 -0.22 3.43
CA ASN A 419 14.86 -1.63 3.41
C ASN A 419 16.32 -1.80 3.86
N LYS A 420 16.87 -3.00 3.68
CA LYS A 420 18.28 -3.31 4.04
C LYS A 420 19.34 -2.52 3.25
N LYS A 421 18.97 -1.87 2.15
CA LYS A 421 19.87 -0.98 1.40
C LYS A 421 19.87 0.45 1.91
N GLY A 422 18.83 0.81 2.68
CA GLY A 422 18.67 2.17 3.22
C GLY A 422 17.27 2.73 3.05
N VAL A 423 17.19 4.05 3.00
CA VAL A 423 15.95 4.82 2.82
C VAL A 423 16.09 5.71 1.60
N PHE A 424 15.14 5.63 0.69
CA PHE A 424 15.18 6.32 -0.60
C PHE A 424 13.86 7.01 -0.91
N VAL A 425 13.95 8.26 -1.36
CA VAL A 425 12.85 8.99 -1.98
C VAL A 425 13.13 9.09 -3.48
N PHE A 426 12.13 8.80 -4.28
CA PHE A 426 12.14 8.94 -5.73
C PHE A 426 11.15 10.01 -6.12
N THR A 427 11.64 11.21 -6.39
CA THR A 427 10.79 12.31 -6.84
C THR A 427 10.47 12.13 -8.32
N HIS A 428 9.21 12.05 -8.63
CA HIS A 428 8.71 11.85 -9.98
C HIS A 428 8.86 13.11 -10.82
N ALA A 429 9.20 12.93 -12.08
CA ALA A 429 9.25 14.01 -13.08
C ALA A 429 8.68 13.52 -14.41
N ALA A 430 7.91 14.36 -15.07
CA ALA A 430 7.32 14.04 -16.36
C ALA A 430 7.62 15.14 -17.39
N ARG A 431 8.16 14.78 -18.56
CA ARG A 431 8.44 15.72 -19.63
C ARG A 431 7.65 15.39 -20.89
N LYS A 432 7.07 16.41 -21.52
CA LYS A 432 6.39 16.26 -22.81
C LYS A 432 7.40 15.94 -23.90
N VAL A 433 7.04 15.03 -24.79
CA VAL A 433 7.85 14.62 -25.94
C VAL A 433 6.95 14.45 -27.19
N ASP A 434 7.56 14.40 -28.37
CA ASP A 434 6.83 13.98 -29.55
C ASP A 434 6.50 12.47 -29.51
N ARG A 435 5.56 12.06 -30.37
CA ARG A 435 5.08 10.69 -30.43
C ARG A 435 6.18 9.69 -30.75
N SER A 436 7.10 10.02 -31.65
CA SER A 436 8.17 9.12 -32.09
C SER A 436 9.19 8.88 -30.98
N ALA A 437 9.55 9.94 -30.23
CA ALA A 437 10.43 9.81 -29.08
C ALA A 437 9.79 8.99 -27.94
N TRP A 438 8.46 9.17 -27.74
CA TRP A 438 7.73 8.36 -26.77
C TRP A 438 7.71 6.88 -27.16
N GLU A 439 7.38 6.56 -28.42
CA GLU A 439 7.33 5.18 -28.93
C GLU A 439 8.70 4.50 -28.89
N ALA A 440 9.77 5.24 -29.20
CA ALA A 440 11.14 4.73 -29.12
C ALA A 440 11.57 4.36 -27.70
N ALA A 441 11.03 5.07 -26.69
CA ALA A 441 11.34 4.85 -25.27
C ALA A 441 10.50 3.75 -24.61
N GLN A 442 9.44 3.25 -25.30
CA GLN A 442 8.59 2.23 -24.70
C GLN A 442 9.29 0.86 -24.62
N PRO A 443 9.11 0.11 -23.51
CA PRO A 443 9.49 -1.28 -23.43
C PRO A 443 8.85 -2.09 -24.56
N LYS A 444 9.56 -3.09 -25.08
CA LYS A 444 9.10 -3.92 -26.20
C LYS A 444 8.87 -5.34 -25.72
N LYS A 445 7.77 -5.94 -26.14
CA LYS A 445 7.51 -7.37 -25.97
C LYS A 445 8.57 -8.17 -26.72
N ARG A 446 8.99 -9.29 -26.13
CA ARG A 446 9.94 -10.23 -26.70
C ARG A 446 9.26 -11.29 -27.57
#